data_d0d0880c574db3738728513eed9d7190
#
_entry.id   d0d0880c574db3738728513eed9d7190
#
_cell.length_a   1.000
_cell.length_b   1.000
_cell.length_c   1.000
_cell.angle_alpha   90.00
_cell.angle_beta   90.00
_cell.angle_gamma   90.00
#
_symmetry.space_group_name_H-M   'P 1'
#
loop_
_entity.id
_entity.type
_entity.pdbx_description
1 polymer ?
#
loop_
_entity_poly.entity_id
_entity_poly.type
_entity_poly.pdbx_seq_one_letter_code
_entity_poly.pdbx_strand_id
1 'polypeptide(L)'
;MLLACVAFFNACSTDVELYADYKDIPVIYGLIDASKEVNYVRINRAFSGNNENPINANEVALIADSLNYSGKLDAMIIGFKSTYGNTYSPTNRVFQLDTMTVHDKDTGIFYAPDQKVYFTTERFKTNAGSTKYKYQLVIYKDNDTISAETGVVGGEDFRVLNSQASFIDGSTKNSKISFWPGDNAVFYDVKMVFNYKEEHNGVLVNKKVNWDLGAHSVDELNEHNYESGSYFLNYTQNSLYTLLEHAIGGDTVNVIRYFSNAPIDIMVSAGAEELYNYIQVNAQAGGLSQSVPDYTNVRGGYGVFSSRVSVFKSVPLSSKAITDLLGRPWGFRQEQP
;
A
#
# COMPACT_ATOMS: atom_id res chain seq x y z
N MET A 1 -22.67 -65.06 -50.53
CA MET A 1 -22.03 -65.18 -49.19
C MET A 1 -21.46 -63.86 -48.86
N LEU A 2 -22.22 -63.04 -48.11
CA LEU A 2 -21.91 -61.64 -47.80
C LEU A 2 -21.36 -61.60 -46.37
N LEU A 3 -20.09 -61.24 -46.23
CA LEU A 3 -19.41 -61.16 -44.97
C LEU A 3 -19.61 -59.75 -44.42
N ALA A 4 -20.41 -59.60 -43.32
CA ALA A 4 -20.62 -58.33 -42.66
C ALA A 4 -19.47 -58.11 -41.71
N CYS A 5 -18.62 -57.12 -41.97
CA CYS A 5 -17.64 -56.58 -41.00
C CYS A 5 -18.36 -55.66 -40.01
N VAL A 6 -18.54 -56.10 -38.76
CA VAL A 6 -18.96 -55.26 -37.64
C VAL A 6 -17.71 -54.62 -37.07
N ALA A 7 -17.54 -53.33 -37.34
CA ALA A 7 -16.49 -52.52 -36.71
C ALA A 7 -16.98 -52.08 -35.31
N PHE A 8 -16.34 -52.58 -34.25
CA PHE A 8 -16.51 -52.09 -32.88
C PHE A 8 -15.78 -50.76 -32.74
N PHE A 9 -16.52 -49.67 -32.73
CA PHE A 9 -16.00 -48.40 -32.27
C PHE A 9 -15.98 -48.42 -30.74
N ASN A 10 -14.81 -48.70 -30.14
CA ASN A 10 -14.56 -48.34 -28.76
C ASN A 10 -14.32 -46.85 -28.73
N ALA A 11 -15.35 -46.07 -28.43
CA ALA A 11 -15.20 -44.68 -28.05
C ALA A 11 -14.57 -44.67 -26.67
N CYS A 12 -13.26 -44.38 -26.57
CA CYS A 12 -12.66 -43.95 -25.32
C CYS A 12 -13.32 -42.62 -24.95
N SER A 13 -14.15 -42.62 -23.94
CA SER A 13 -14.52 -41.38 -23.26
C SER A 13 -13.26 -40.86 -22.57
N THR A 14 -12.64 -39.87 -23.13
CA THR A 14 -11.64 -39.07 -22.41
C THR A 14 -12.42 -38.11 -21.50
N ASP A 15 -12.83 -38.58 -20.32
CA ASP A 15 -13.18 -37.70 -19.22
C ASP A 15 -11.88 -37.03 -18.80
N VAL A 16 -11.65 -35.84 -19.35
CA VAL A 16 -10.58 -34.97 -18.90
C VAL A 16 -11.12 -34.29 -17.64
N GLU A 17 -10.61 -34.68 -16.49
CA GLU A 17 -10.84 -33.92 -15.26
C GLU A 17 -10.26 -32.51 -15.45
N LEU A 18 -11.13 -31.56 -15.71
CA LEU A 18 -10.79 -30.15 -15.98
C LEU A 18 -10.40 -29.38 -14.73
N TYR A 19 -10.64 -29.92 -13.55
CA TYR A 19 -10.37 -29.27 -12.29
C TYR A 19 -9.55 -30.19 -11.38
N ALA A 20 -8.52 -29.64 -10.75
CA ALA A 20 -7.80 -30.33 -9.70
C ALA A 20 -8.68 -30.48 -8.44
N ASP A 21 -8.38 -31.50 -7.64
CA ASP A 21 -9.04 -31.65 -6.32
C ASP A 21 -8.95 -30.36 -5.51
N TYR A 22 -10.00 -30.06 -4.75
CA TYR A 22 -10.02 -28.91 -3.87
C TYR A 22 -8.82 -28.92 -2.93
N LYS A 23 -8.03 -27.86 -3.01
CA LYS A 23 -6.93 -27.60 -2.09
C LYS A 23 -7.21 -26.31 -1.34
N ASP A 24 -7.28 -26.37 -0.02
CA ASP A 24 -7.40 -25.22 0.84
C ASP A 24 -6.06 -24.49 0.92
N ILE A 25 -5.93 -23.41 0.17
CA ILE A 25 -4.69 -22.63 0.06
C ILE A 25 -4.86 -21.33 0.83
N PRO A 26 -4.09 -21.10 1.89
CA PRO A 26 -4.10 -19.84 2.62
C PRO A 26 -3.64 -18.66 1.76
N VAL A 27 -4.34 -17.55 1.87
CA VAL A 27 -4.01 -16.27 1.22
C VAL A 27 -3.82 -15.20 2.28
N ILE A 28 -2.62 -14.64 2.33
CA ILE A 28 -2.18 -13.77 3.41
C ILE A 28 -1.79 -12.40 2.88
N TYR A 29 -2.33 -11.35 3.52
CA TYR A 29 -1.93 -9.97 3.28
C TYR A 29 -1.67 -9.29 4.62
N GLY A 30 -0.41 -8.93 4.87
CA GLY A 30 0.00 -8.25 6.08
C GLY A 30 1.06 -7.19 5.78
N LEU A 31 0.84 -5.98 6.28
CA LEU A 31 1.83 -4.90 6.19
C LEU A 31 2.10 -4.37 7.59
N ILE A 32 3.30 -4.64 8.11
CA ILE A 32 3.77 -4.08 9.37
C ILE A 32 4.08 -2.60 9.17
N ASP A 33 3.51 -1.76 10.00
CA ASP A 33 3.84 -0.34 10.13
C ASP A 33 4.22 -0.04 11.58
N ALA A 34 5.50 0.17 11.82
CA ALA A 34 6.02 0.41 13.17
C ALA A 34 5.58 1.76 13.76
N SER A 35 5.06 2.67 12.95
CA SER A 35 4.49 3.96 13.40
C SER A 35 3.07 3.84 13.91
N LYS A 36 2.39 2.72 13.65
CA LYS A 36 0.99 2.49 14.02
C LYS A 36 0.87 1.75 15.34
N GLU A 37 -0.19 2.06 16.07
CA GLU A 37 -0.53 1.36 17.31
C GLU A 37 -1.17 -0.01 17.05
N VAL A 38 -1.84 -0.16 15.92
CA VAL A 38 -2.50 -1.41 15.54
C VAL A 38 -2.01 -1.83 14.16
N ASN A 39 -1.60 -3.08 14.05
CA ASN A 39 -1.18 -3.70 12.81
C ASN A 39 -2.09 -4.88 12.47
N TYR A 40 -2.45 -4.99 11.20
CA TYR A 40 -3.43 -5.95 10.73
C TYR A 40 -2.80 -6.96 9.77
N VAL A 41 -3.27 -8.20 9.86
CA VAL A 41 -2.97 -9.28 8.92
C VAL A 41 -4.29 -9.91 8.49
N ARG A 42 -4.54 -9.93 7.20
CA ARG A 42 -5.67 -10.65 6.63
C ARG A 42 -5.24 -12.07 6.31
N ILE A 43 -5.96 -13.05 6.81
CA ILE A 43 -5.73 -14.46 6.57
C ILE A 43 -7.02 -15.04 6.01
N ASN A 44 -7.01 -15.29 4.71
CA ASN A 44 -8.13 -15.86 3.97
C ASN A 44 -7.74 -17.19 3.36
N ARG A 45 -8.66 -17.83 2.66
CA ARG A 45 -8.39 -19.01 1.83
C ARG A 45 -8.77 -18.73 0.38
N ALA A 46 -7.99 -19.28 -0.55
CA ALA A 46 -8.40 -19.42 -1.92
C ALA A 46 -9.42 -20.54 -2.03
N PHE A 47 -10.35 -20.42 -2.96
CA PHE A 47 -11.32 -21.47 -3.27
C PHE A 47 -11.21 -21.84 -4.75
N SER A 48 -11.45 -23.10 -5.06
CA SER A 48 -11.64 -23.59 -6.41
C SER A 48 -12.98 -24.33 -6.49
N GLY A 49 -13.66 -24.20 -7.62
CA GLY A 49 -14.81 -25.07 -7.92
C GLY A 49 -14.35 -26.53 -8.06
N ASN A 50 -15.25 -27.48 -7.83
CA ASN A 50 -15.03 -28.88 -8.15
C ASN A 50 -15.73 -29.24 -9.45
N ASN A 51 -15.42 -30.44 -10.01
CA ASN A 51 -15.99 -30.93 -11.28
C ASN A 51 -17.52 -31.07 -11.26
N GLU A 52 -18.12 -31.23 -10.08
CA GLU A 52 -19.56 -31.45 -9.94
C GLU A 52 -20.38 -30.16 -9.85
N ASN A 53 -19.72 -29.07 -9.46
CA ASN A 53 -20.33 -27.75 -9.36
C ASN A 53 -19.30 -26.69 -9.78
N PRO A 54 -19.29 -26.26 -11.05
CA PRO A 54 -18.50 -25.10 -11.45
C PRO A 54 -19.07 -23.88 -10.71
N ILE A 55 -18.45 -23.55 -9.59
CA ILE A 55 -18.88 -22.42 -8.75
C ILE A 55 -18.59 -21.14 -9.51
N ASN A 56 -19.63 -20.35 -9.74
CA ASN A 56 -19.45 -18.99 -10.19
C ASN A 56 -18.61 -18.25 -9.13
N ALA A 57 -17.36 -17.93 -9.45
CA ALA A 57 -16.42 -17.27 -8.55
C ALA A 57 -17.03 -16.01 -7.90
N ASN A 58 -17.92 -15.32 -8.63
CA ASN A 58 -18.65 -14.16 -8.13
C ASN A 58 -19.65 -14.53 -7.02
N GLU A 59 -20.32 -15.65 -7.12
CA GLU A 59 -21.31 -16.09 -6.11
C GLU A 59 -20.60 -16.55 -4.83
N VAL A 60 -19.48 -17.24 -4.95
CA VAL A 60 -18.69 -17.67 -3.79
C VAL A 60 -18.03 -16.49 -3.08
N ALA A 61 -17.58 -15.48 -3.84
CA ALA A 61 -17.04 -14.25 -3.27
C ALA A 61 -18.07 -13.46 -2.44
N LEU A 62 -19.37 -13.72 -2.63
CA LEU A 62 -20.46 -13.13 -1.87
C LEU A 62 -20.71 -13.82 -0.51
N ILE A 63 -20.14 -15.01 -0.29
CA ILE A 63 -20.33 -15.79 0.92
C ILE A 63 -19.13 -15.60 1.85
N ALA A 64 -19.29 -14.86 2.95
CA ALA A 64 -18.21 -14.57 3.89
C ALA A 64 -17.48 -15.83 4.38
N ASP A 65 -18.21 -16.91 4.61
CA ASP A 65 -17.66 -18.18 5.10
C ASP A 65 -16.82 -18.92 4.06
N SER A 66 -16.92 -18.59 2.78
CA SER A 66 -16.09 -19.20 1.74
C SER A 66 -14.67 -18.64 1.72
N LEU A 67 -14.49 -17.37 2.09
CA LEU A 67 -13.22 -16.67 2.08
C LEU A 67 -12.51 -16.68 3.43
N ASN A 68 -13.27 -16.80 4.54
CA ASN A 68 -12.73 -16.80 5.89
C ASN A 68 -12.64 -18.23 6.44
N TYR A 69 -11.65 -18.49 7.27
CA TYR A 69 -11.65 -19.69 8.10
C TYR A 69 -12.74 -19.60 9.16
N SER A 70 -13.49 -20.66 9.38
CA SER A 70 -14.64 -20.72 10.33
C SER A 70 -14.19 -20.44 11.78
N GLY A 71 -12.97 -20.86 12.15
CA GLY A 71 -12.36 -20.61 13.45
C GLY A 71 -11.30 -19.48 13.42
N LYS A 72 -10.77 -19.19 14.61
CA LYS A 72 -9.54 -18.41 14.76
C LYS A 72 -8.36 -19.38 14.59
N LEU A 73 -7.48 -19.11 13.61
CA LEU A 73 -6.22 -19.84 13.50
C LEU A 73 -5.24 -19.34 14.57
N ASP A 74 -4.34 -20.21 15.00
CA ASP A 74 -3.24 -19.83 15.86
C ASP A 74 -2.19 -19.11 15.01
N ALA A 75 -2.14 -17.79 15.16
CA ALA A 75 -1.29 -16.92 14.36
C ALA A 75 -0.52 -15.96 15.26
N MET A 76 0.78 -15.85 15.02
CA MET A 76 1.67 -14.99 15.79
C MET A 76 2.74 -14.33 14.91
N ILE A 77 3.31 -13.24 15.41
CA ILE A 77 4.49 -12.59 14.81
C ILE A 77 5.64 -12.70 15.78
N ILE A 78 6.75 -13.27 15.33
CA ILE A 78 7.97 -13.49 16.13
C ILE A 78 9.02 -12.47 15.69
N GLY A 79 9.58 -11.75 16.65
CA GLY A 79 10.66 -10.79 16.41
C GLY A 79 12.03 -11.45 16.44
N PHE A 80 12.87 -11.05 15.49
CA PHE A 80 14.29 -11.40 15.41
C PHE A 80 15.13 -10.14 15.45
N LYS A 81 16.35 -10.24 15.97
CA LYS A 81 17.33 -9.15 15.97
C LYS A 81 18.71 -9.62 15.55
N SER A 82 19.45 -8.74 14.89
CA SER A 82 20.89 -8.85 14.69
C SER A 82 21.55 -7.60 15.23
N THR A 83 22.65 -7.73 15.97
CA THR A 83 23.41 -6.60 16.50
C THR A 83 24.62 -6.31 15.61
N TYR A 84 25.18 -7.33 14.97
CA TYR A 84 26.32 -7.21 14.06
C TYR A 84 26.15 -8.17 12.88
N GLY A 85 26.27 -7.65 11.67
CA GLY A 85 26.16 -8.45 10.45
C GLY A 85 24.72 -8.85 10.09
N ASN A 86 24.58 -10.00 9.45
CA ASN A 86 23.30 -10.48 8.89
C ASN A 86 22.76 -11.73 9.61
N THR A 87 23.34 -12.09 10.76
CA THR A 87 22.86 -13.24 11.55
C THR A 87 21.79 -12.77 12.52
N TYR A 88 20.56 -13.26 12.34
CA TYR A 88 19.43 -12.92 13.18
C TYR A 88 19.16 -14.01 14.21
N SER A 89 18.92 -13.61 15.45
CA SER A 89 18.50 -14.49 16.54
C SER A 89 17.10 -14.11 17.02
N PRO A 90 16.27 -15.08 17.42
CA PRO A 90 14.95 -14.79 17.96
C PRO A 90 15.05 -13.90 19.19
N THR A 91 14.09 -13.03 19.34
CA THR A 91 13.89 -12.21 20.54
C THR A 91 12.80 -12.84 21.42
N ASN A 92 12.63 -12.33 22.64
CA ASN A 92 11.50 -12.73 23.49
C ASN A 92 10.17 -12.07 23.05
N ARG A 93 10.14 -11.39 21.90
CA ARG A 93 8.94 -10.71 21.38
C ARG A 93 8.17 -11.66 20.50
N VAL A 94 7.09 -12.18 21.04
CA VAL A 94 6.10 -12.98 20.32
C VAL A 94 4.77 -12.25 20.47
N PHE A 95 4.21 -11.82 19.35
CA PHE A 95 2.95 -11.08 19.29
C PHE A 95 1.86 -12.03 18.84
N GLN A 96 1.09 -12.55 19.79
CA GLN A 96 -0.07 -13.36 19.46
C GLN A 96 -1.12 -12.45 18.77
N LEU A 97 -1.62 -12.88 17.62
CA LEU A 97 -2.63 -12.13 16.89
C LEU A 97 -4.02 -12.44 17.44
N ASP A 98 -4.82 -11.40 17.64
CA ASP A 98 -6.23 -11.53 17.93
C ASP A 98 -7.07 -11.28 16.66
N THR A 99 -8.38 -11.47 16.72
CA THR A 99 -9.27 -11.32 15.56
C THR A 99 -10.37 -10.29 15.84
N MET A 100 -10.69 -9.53 14.80
CA MET A 100 -11.86 -8.66 14.78
C MET A 100 -12.58 -8.76 13.43
N THR A 101 -13.85 -8.40 13.43
CA THR A 101 -14.65 -8.32 12.20
C THR A 101 -14.71 -6.86 11.75
N VAL A 102 -14.37 -6.61 10.49
CA VAL A 102 -14.48 -5.31 9.86
C VAL A 102 -15.73 -5.29 9.00
N HIS A 103 -16.67 -4.37 9.30
CA HIS A 103 -17.95 -4.24 8.64
C HIS A 103 -17.97 -3.16 7.57
N ASP A 104 -17.11 -2.14 7.71
CA ASP A 104 -17.10 -0.97 6.84
C ASP A 104 -16.08 -1.14 5.71
N LYS A 105 -16.57 -1.57 4.57
CA LYS A 105 -15.86 -1.42 3.31
C LYS A 105 -16.61 -0.38 2.48
N ASP A 106 -15.86 0.54 1.86
CA ASP A 106 -16.44 1.49 0.92
C ASP A 106 -17.34 0.77 -0.08
N THR A 107 -18.55 1.29 -0.27
CA THR A 107 -19.53 0.74 -1.21
C THR A 107 -18.94 0.78 -2.62
N GLY A 108 -18.65 -0.38 -3.17
CA GLY A 108 -18.17 -0.58 -4.54
C GLY A 108 -19.10 -1.48 -5.34
N ILE A 109 -18.75 -1.74 -6.60
CA ILE A 109 -19.48 -2.66 -7.48
C ILE A 109 -19.48 -4.10 -6.93
N PHE A 110 -18.52 -4.42 -6.06
CA PHE A 110 -18.39 -5.74 -5.45
C PHE A 110 -18.97 -5.73 -4.04
N TYR A 111 -19.87 -6.68 -3.77
CA TYR A 111 -20.34 -6.95 -2.42
C TYR A 111 -19.15 -7.20 -1.49
N ALA A 112 -19.12 -6.51 -0.38
CA ALA A 112 -18.07 -6.64 0.62
C ALA A 112 -18.66 -7.28 1.86
N PRO A 113 -18.57 -8.62 2.01
CA PRO A 113 -18.98 -9.28 3.23
C PRO A 113 -18.10 -8.85 4.40
N ASP A 114 -18.61 -8.99 5.60
CA ASP A 114 -17.85 -8.86 6.83
C ASP A 114 -16.53 -9.63 6.73
N GLN A 115 -15.43 -8.95 7.04
CA GLN A 115 -14.10 -9.53 6.91
C GLN A 115 -13.49 -9.76 8.29
N LYS A 116 -13.10 -11.00 8.55
CA LYS A 116 -12.27 -11.34 9.70
C LYS A 116 -10.84 -10.92 9.41
N VAL A 117 -10.29 -10.05 10.25
CA VAL A 117 -8.90 -9.66 10.21
C VAL A 117 -8.20 -10.01 11.52
N TYR A 118 -6.94 -10.38 11.43
CA TYR A 118 -6.07 -10.60 12.57
C TYR A 118 -5.36 -9.31 12.90
N PHE A 119 -5.11 -9.03 14.17
CA PHE A 119 -4.45 -7.79 14.58
C PHE A 119 -3.59 -7.97 15.82
N THR A 120 -2.68 -7.04 16.01
CA THR A 120 -1.93 -6.85 17.25
C THR A 120 -1.80 -5.37 17.56
N THR A 121 -1.83 -5.03 18.86
CA THR A 121 -1.58 -3.69 19.38
C THR A 121 -0.13 -3.53 19.89
N GLU A 122 0.67 -4.55 19.73
CA GLU A 122 2.07 -4.52 20.12
C GLU A 122 2.90 -3.68 19.14
N ARG A 123 3.82 -2.89 19.68
CA ARG A 123 4.68 -2.02 18.89
C ARG A 123 5.87 -2.77 18.32
N PHE A 124 6.06 -2.66 17.03
CA PHE A 124 7.23 -3.18 16.33
C PHE A 124 8.42 -2.26 16.54
N LYS A 125 9.60 -2.85 16.69
CA LYS A 125 10.87 -2.10 16.74
C LYS A 125 11.43 -1.95 15.35
N THR A 126 11.89 -0.74 15.03
CA THR A 126 12.67 -0.44 13.84
C THR A 126 14.15 -0.57 14.11
N ASN A 127 14.97 -0.55 13.08
CA ASN A 127 16.42 -0.53 13.21
C ASN A 127 16.89 0.69 14.01
N ALA A 128 17.93 0.49 14.82
CA ALA A 128 18.54 1.54 15.63
C ALA A 128 20.05 1.29 15.75
N GLY A 129 20.85 2.19 15.24
CA GLY A 129 22.29 2.04 15.13
C GLY A 129 22.67 0.76 14.40
N SER A 130 23.49 -0.10 15.02
CA SER A 130 23.88 -1.39 14.43
C SER A 130 22.85 -2.52 14.62
N THR A 131 21.80 -2.29 15.40
CA THR A 131 20.77 -3.31 15.66
C THR A 131 19.71 -3.28 14.56
N LYS A 132 19.54 -4.43 13.90
CA LYS A 132 18.53 -4.65 12.86
C LYS A 132 17.44 -5.56 13.37
N TYR A 133 16.20 -5.33 12.93
CA TYR A 133 15.04 -6.14 13.27
C TYR A 133 14.39 -6.74 12.03
N LYS A 134 13.93 -8.00 12.20
CA LYS A 134 13.06 -8.72 11.28
C LYS A 134 11.89 -9.30 12.05
N TYR A 135 10.81 -9.53 11.36
CA TYR A 135 9.64 -10.20 11.93
C TYR A 135 9.17 -11.32 11.01
N GLN A 136 8.81 -12.42 11.63
CA GLN A 136 8.27 -13.60 10.98
C GLN A 136 6.83 -13.79 11.42
N LEU A 137 5.91 -13.82 10.47
CA LEU A 137 4.55 -14.30 10.66
C LEU A 137 4.58 -15.84 10.65
N VAL A 138 3.95 -16.45 11.64
CA VAL A 138 3.77 -17.90 11.75
C VAL A 138 2.30 -18.17 11.99
N ILE A 139 1.70 -19.07 11.21
CA ILE A 139 0.30 -19.49 11.32
C ILE A 139 0.27 -21.01 11.37
N TYR A 140 -0.36 -21.56 12.39
CA TYR A 140 -0.62 -22.99 12.51
C TYR A 140 -2.03 -23.29 12.00
N LYS A 141 -2.11 -24.19 11.04
CA LYS A 141 -3.34 -24.66 10.44
C LYS A 141 -3.30 -26.16 10.32
N ASP A 142 -4.13 -26.86 11.08
CA ASP A 142 -4.11 -28.32 11.18
C ASP A 142 -2.69 -28.84 11.49
N ASN A 143 -2.09 -29.58 10.59
CA ASN A 143 -0.69 -30.07 10.72
C ASN A 143 0.32 -29.24 9.93
N ASP A 144 -0.12 -28.14 9.28
CA ASP A 144 0.72 -27.31 8.43
C ASP A 144 1.15 -26.05 9.17
N THR A 145 2.36 -25.60 8.87
CA THR A 145 2.89 -24.32 9.32
C THR A 145 3.09 -23.40 8.12
N ILE A 146 2.41 -22.28 8.15
CA ILE A 146 2.51 -21.23 7.13
C ILE A 146 3.39 -20.12 7.70
N SER A 147 4.34 -19.61 6.92
CA SER A 147 5.23 -18.57 7.41
C SER A 147 5.64 -17.57 6.34
N ALA A 148 5.94 -16.35 6.77
CA ALA A 148 6.50 -15.30 5.93
C ALA A 148 7.40 -14.38 6.76
N GLU A 149 8.41 -13.78 6.16
CA GLU A 149 9.35 -12.90 6.85
C GLU A 149 9.43 -11.53 6.15
N THR A 150 9.72 -10.49 6.94
CA THR A 150 10.02 -9.16 6.42
C THR A 150 10.97 -8.40 7.35
N GLY A 151 11.80 -7.53 6.76
CA GLY A 151 12.52 -6.50 7.48
C GLY A 151 11.61 -5.32 7.81
N VAL A 152 11.81 -4.67 8.94
CA VAL A 152 11.01 -3.49 9.30
C VAL A 152 11.56 -2.26 8.60
N VAL A 153 10.72 -1.61 7.81
CA VAL A 153 11.03 -0.32 7.17
C VAL A 153 10.93 0.80 8.20
N GLY A 154 11.82 1.78 8.11
CA GLY A 154 11.81 2.96 8.95
C GLY A 154 13.18 3.27 9.54
N GLY A 155 13.21 3.62 10.81
CA GLY A 155 14.42 4.06 11.51
C GLY A 155 14.23 5.47 12.07
N GLU A 156 15.12 5.87 13.00
CA GLU A 156 15.02 7.16 13.69
C GLU A 156 15.23 8.36 12.76
N ASP A 157 15.97 8.15 11.68
CA ASP A 157 16.34 9.22 10.76
C ASP A 157 15.36 9.43 9.61
N PHE A 158 14.47 8.48 9.35
CA PHE A 158 13.50 8.60 8.24
C PHE A 158 12.54 9.77 8.48
N ARG A 159 12.71 10.85 7.73
CA ARG A 159 11.89 12.06 7.83
C ARG A 159 11.96 12.97 6.61
N VAL A 160 10.94 13.80 6.44
CA VAL A 160 10.92 14.90 5.45
C VAL A 160 11.77 16.06 5.95
N LEU A 161 12.65 16.59 5.09
CA LEU A 161 13.59 17.65 5.42
C LEU A 161 13.07 19.06 5.10
N ASN A 162 12.14 19.20 4.19
CA ASN A 162 11.61 20.49 3.76
C ASN A 162 11.16 21.36 4.94
N SER A 163 11.56 22.63 4.94
CA SER A 163 11.07 23.66 5.87
C SER A 163 9.92 24.48 5.29
N GLN A 164 9.78 24.49 3.97
CA GLN A 164 8.74 25.19 3.23
C GLN A 164 8.53 24.55 1.86
N ALA A 165 7.39 24.80 1.24
CA ALA A 165 7.12 24.47 -0.15
C ALA A 165 7.23 25.74 -1.01
N SER A 166 7.97 25.64 -2.10
CA SER A 166 8.17 26.74 -3.05
C SER A 166 7.53 26.40 -4.38
N PHE A 167 6.76 27.34 -4.89
CA PHE A 167 6.18 27.31 -6.24
C PHE A 167 6.60 28.62 -6.90
N ILE A 168 7.58 28.58 -7.80
CA ILE A 168 8.17 29.79 -8.38
C ILE A 168 7.89 29.78 -9.89
N ASP A 169 7.04 30.68 -10.35
CA ASP A 169 6.74 30.85 -11.77
C ASP A 169 7.96 31.34 -12.56
N GLY A 170 8.13 30.79 -13.76
CA GLY A 170 9.23 31.16 -14.65
C GLY A 170 10.63 30.83 -14.15
N SER A 171 10.78 30.11 -13.04
CA SER A 171 12.09 29.66 -12.55
C SER A 171 12.54 28.42 -13.30
N THR A 172 13.80 28.45 -13.81
CA THR A 172 14.49 27.25 -14.31
C THR A 172 14.95 26.34 -13.15
N LYS A 173 14.82 26.80 -11.91
CA LYS A 173 15.14 26.01 -10.72
C LYS A 173 13.93 25.20 -10.31
N ASN A 174 14.04 23.92 -10.43
CA ASN A 174 13.06 22.99 -9.89
C ASN A 174 12.97 23.13 -8.37
N SER A 175 11.76 23.18 -7.85
CA SER A 175 11.53 22.97 -6.41
C SER A 175 11.69 21.49 -6.09
N LYS A 176 12.14 21.16 -4.88
CA LYS A 176 12.40 19.77 -4.49
C LYS A 176 11.76 19.41 -3.15
N ILE A 177 11.29 18.18 -3.07
CA ILE A 177 11.04 17.51 -1.80
C ILE A 177 12.29 16.73 -1.45
N SER A 178 12.76 16.86 -0.23
CA SER A 178 13.93 16.13 0.26
C SER A 178 13.57 15.35 1.52
N PHE A 179 14.11 14.15 1.65
CA PHE A 179 13.90 13.29 2.80
C PHE A 179 15.11 12.40 3.08
N TRP A 180 15.33 12.07 4.33
CA TRP A 180 16.31 11.05 4.67
C TRP A 180 15.74 9.66 4.43
N PRO A 181 16.56 8.72 3.94
CA PRO A 181 16.12 7.36 3.68
C PRO A 181 15.70 6.61 4.96
N GLY A 182 14.75 5.71 4.80
CA GLY A 182 14.41 4.74 5.83
C GLY A 182 15.19 3.45 5.66
N ASP A 183 15.55 2.81 6.74
CA ASP A 183 16.17 1.49 6.72
C ASP A 183 15.24 0.45 6.08
N ASN A 184 15.81 -0.52 5.37
CA ASN A 184 15.11 -1.59 4.66
C ASN A 184 14.09 -1.11 3.61
N ALA A 185 14.06 0.17 3.28
CA ALA A 185 13.23 0.68 2.20
C ALA A 185 13.88 0.40 0.85
N VAL A 186 13.09 -0.08 -0.12
CA VAL A 186 13.53 -0.28 -1.51
C VAL A 186 12.77 0.58 -2.51
N PHE A 187 11.69 1.22 -2.07
CA PHE A 187 10.97 2.22 -2.84
C PHE A 187 10.30 3.25 -1.94
N TYR A 188 9.97 4.40 -2.53
CA TYR A 188 9.27 5.50 -1.87
C TYR A 188 8.14 6.00 -2.76
N ASP A 189 6.95 6.16 -2.18
CA ASP A 189 5.79 6.83 -2.78
C ASP A 189 5.65 8.21 -2.13
N VAL A 190 5.69 9.27 -2.95
CA VAL A 190 5.74 10.65 -2.46
C VAL A 190 4.51 11.42 -2.91
N LYS A 191 3.85 12.04 -1.94
CA LYS A 191 2.62 12.82 -2.16
C LYS A 191 2.70 14.17 -1.49
N MET A 192 2.12 15.16 -2.13
CA MET A 192 1.82 16.46 -1.53
C MET A 192 0.32 16.67 -1.49
N VAL A 193 -0.15 17.32 -0.44
CA VAL A 193 -1.54 17.70 -0.30
C VAL A 193 -1.60 19.19 0.02
N PHE A 194 -2.29 19.96 -0.78
CA PHE A 194 -2.62 21.34 -0.45
C PHE A 194 -3.97 21.40 0.22
N ASN A 195 -4.02 21.89 1.46
CA ASN A 195 -5.21 22.00 2.27
C ASN A 195 -5.71 23.44 2.29
N TYR A 196 -7.01 23.64 2.09
CA TYR A 196 -7.64 24.94 2.15
C TYR A 196 -9.11 24.80 2.57
N LYS A 197 -9.75 25.94 2.87
CA LYS A 197 -11.17 26.00 3.15
C LYS A 197 -11.85 26.89 2.11
N GLU A 198 -13.03 26.49 1.68
CA GLU A 198 -13.89 27.31 0.83
C GLU A 198 -15.04 27.88 1.66
N GLU A 199 -15.31 29.16 1.50
CA GLU A 199 -16.44 29.83 2.09
C GLU A 199 -17.51 30.08 1.04
N HIS A 200 -18.68 29.46 1.23
CA HIS A 200 -19.88 29.68 0.44
C HIS A 200 -20.99 30.16 1.37
N ASN A 201 -21.49 31.38 1.17
CA ASN A 201 -22.59 31.94 1.95
C ASN A 201 -22.37 31.87 3.48
N GLY A 202 -21.13 32.08 3.94
CA GLY A 202 -20.77 32.02 5.34
C GLY A 202 -20.51 30.61 5.90
N VAL A 203 -20.60 29.56 5.06
CA VAL A 203 -20.28 28.18 5.44
C VAL A 203 -18.89 27.83 4.97
N LEU A 204 -18.01 27.42 5.89
CA LEU A 204 -16.65 26.95 5.59
C LEU A 204 -16.63 25.44 5.35
N VAL A 205 -16.08 25.02 4.22
CA VAL A 205 -15.90 23.62 3.85
C VAL A 205 -14.42 23.33 3.64
N ASN A 206 -13.90 22.30 4.31
CA ASN A 206 -12.52 21.84 4.11
C ASN A 206 -12.37 21.21 2.73
N LYS A 207 -11.34 21.62 2.03
CA LYS A 207 -10.96 21.13 0.69
C LYS A 207 -9.49 20.71 0.69
N LYS A 208 -9.16 19.79 -0.18
CA LYS A 208 -7.79 19.37 -0.40
C LYS A 208 -7.53 19.09 -1.87
N VAL A 209 -6.33 19.38 -2.32
CA VAL A 209 -5.83 18.98 -3.64
C VAL A 209 -4.66 18.03 -3.42
N ASN A 210 -4.83 16.81 -3.90
CA ASN A 210 -3.79 15.78 -3.83
C ASN A 210 -2.90 15.88 -5.07
N TRP A 211 -1.61 15.87 -4.84
CA TRP A 211 -0.61 15.80 -5.87
C TRP A 211 0.28 14.59 -5.66
N ASP A 212 0.10 13.59 -6.50
CA ASP A 212 0.89 12.37 -6.52
C ASP A 212 2.17 12.62 -7.34
N LEU A 213 3.33 12.49 -6.69
CA LEU A 213 4.64 12.63 -7.31
C LEU A 213 5.22 11.28 -7.74
N GLY A 214 4.47 10.21 -7.48
CA GLY A 214 4.78 8.85 -7.91
C GLY A 214 5.62 8.04 -6.95
N ALA A 215 5.77 6.78 -7.33
CA ALA A 215 6.60 5.82 -6.62
C ALA A 215 7.94 5.66 -7.35
N HIS A 216 9.03 5.69 -6.59
CA HIS A 216 10.41 5.66 -7.09
C HIS A 216 11.20 4.57 -6.36
N SER A 217 11.92 3.73 -7.11
CA SER A 217 12.81 2.75 -6.51
C SER A 217 14.06 3.40 -5.92
N VAL A 218 14.66 2.74 -4.95
CA VAL A 218 15.94 3.19 -4.37
C VAL A 218 17.05 3.24 -5.43
N ASP A 219 17.05 2.30 -6.38
CA ASP A 219 18.02 2.29 -7.47
C ASP A 219 17.88 3.53 -8.35
N GLU A 220 16.66 3.87 -8.78
CA GLU A 220 16.37 5.10 -9.53
C GLU A 220 16.81 6.36 -8.76
N LEU A 221 16.47 6.43 -7.46
CA LEU A 221 16.84 7.57 -6.63
C LEU A 221 18.36 7.69 -6.43
N ASN A 222 19.06 6.58 -6.27
CA ASN A 222 20.54 6.59 -6.14
C ASN A 222 21.23 7.10 -7.39
N GLU A 223 20.70 6.82 -8.58
CA GLU A 223 21.30 7.25 -9.84
C GLU A 223 21.15 8.75 -10.09
N HIS A 224 20.01 9.35 -9.74
CA HIS A 224 19.65 10.69 -10.20
C HIS A 224 19.23 11.67 -9.11
N ASN A 225 18.86 11.18 -7.94
CA ASN A 225 18.11 11.92 -6.93
C ASN A 225 18.70 11.79 -5.51
N TYR A 226 20.02 11.60 -5.40
CA TYR A 226 20.71 11.45 -4.12
C TYR A 226 21.76 12.56 -3.92
N GLU A 227 21.68 13.26 -2.79
CA GLU A 227 22.60 14.34 -2.44
C GLU A 227 22.82 14.39 -0.92
N SER A 228 24.08 14.36 -0.50
CA SER A 228 24.46 14.56 0.91
C SER A 228 23.72 13.66 1.91
N GLY A 229 23.46 12.39 1.56
CA GLY A 229 22.78 11.43 2.43
C GLY A 229 21.26 11.47 2.35
N SER A 230 20.67 12.32 1.52
CA SER A 230 19.22 12.43 1.35
C SER A 230 18.77 12.16 -0.07
N TYR A 231 17.57 11.65 -0.22
CA TYR A 231 16.87 11.61 -1.49
C TYR A 231 16.10 12.89 -1.73
N PHE A 232 15.91 13.23 -3.01
CA PHE A 232 15.08 14.35 -3.40
C PHE A 232 14.26 14.03 -4.66
N LEU A 233 13.10 14.67 -4.78
CA LEU A 233 12.28 14.67 -5.99
C LEU A 233 12.06 16.09 -6.44
N ASN A 234 12.32 16.35 -7.70
CA ASN A 234 12.03 17.63 -8.32
C ASN A 234 10.57 17.71 -8.72
N TYR A 235 9.96 18.87 -8.50
CA TYR A 235 8.61 19.15 -8.97
C TYR A 235 8.51 20.52 -9.63
N THR A 236 7.54 20.67 -10.52
CA THR A 236 7.29 21.94 -11.22
C THR A 236 6.06 22.62 -10.68
N GLN A 237 6.10 23.91 -10.58
CA GLN A 237 4.99 24.75 -10.17
C GLN A 237 3.72 24.53 -10.99
N ASN A 238 3.87 24.45 -12.31
CA ASN A 238 2.74 24.34 -13.22
C ASN A 238 1.84 23.15 -12.89
N SER A 239 2.42 22.04 -12.41
CA SER A 239 1.65 20.86 -12.05
C SER A 239 0.69 21.12 -10.89
N LEU A 240 1.14 21.81 -9.82
CA LEU A 240 0.25 22.16 -8.71
C LEU A 240 -0.84 23.14 -9.15
N TYR A 241 -0.48 24.19 -9.89
CA TYR A 241 -1.45 25.19 -10.31
C TYR A 241 -2.47 24.63 -11.29
N THR A 242 -2.08 23.72 -12.18
CA THR A 242 -3.03 23.00 -13.04
C THR A 242 -4.00 22.15 -12.21
N LEU A 243 -3.49 21.45 -11.17
CA LEU A 243 -4.35 20.67 -10.27
C LEU A 243 -5.30 21.56 -9.46
N LEU A 244 -4.81 22.70 -8.97
CA LEU A 244 -5.64 23.70 -8.26
C LEU A 244 -6.71 24.28 -9.17
N GLU A 245 -6.35 24.68 -10.38
CA GLU A 245 -7.29 25.23 -11.36
C GLU A 245 -8.40 24.23 -11.70
N HIS A 246 -8.02 22.96 -11.88
CA HIS A 246 -8.99 21.89 -12.12
C HIS A 246 -9.90 21.63 -10.90
N ALA A 247 -9.33 21.63 -9.68
CA ALA A 247 -10.08 21.39 -8.46
C ALA A 247 -11.02 22.53 -8.08
N ILE A 248 -10.64 23.79 -8.39
CA ILE A 248 -11.43 24.99 -8.15
C ILE A 248 -12.58 25.10 -9.18
N GLY A 249 -12.38 24.56 -10.39
CA GLY A 249 -13.31 24.72 -11.51
C GLY A 249 -13.44 26.20 -11.92
N GLY A 250 -14.45 26.52 -12.67
CA GLY A 250 -14.76 27.91 -13.08
C GLY A 250 -15.44 28.76 -11.99
N ASP A 251 -15.64 28.23 -10.79
CA ASP A 251 -16.40 28.91 -9.73
C ASP A 251 -15.50 29.83 -8.91
N THR A 252 -15.30 31.03 -9.46
CA THR A 252 -14.50 32.09 -8.84
C THR A 252 -15.38 33.25 -8.32
N VAL A 253 -16.67 33.24 -8.61
CA VAL A 253 -17.59 34.30 -8.23
C VAL A 253 -18.18 34.01 -6.85
N ASN A 254 -17.98 34.93 -5.91
CA ASN A 254 -18.46 34.85 -4.53
C ASN A 254 -17.91 33.68 -3.68
N VAL A 255 -16.78 33.08 -4.06
CA VAL A 255 -16.10 32.08 -3.26
C VAL A 255 -14.81 32.66 -2.72
N ILE A 256 -14.67 32.61 -1.39
CA ILE A 256 -13.42 32.98 -0.71
C ILE A 256 -12.74 31.69 -0.25
N ARG A 257 -11.44 31.58 -0.51
CA ARG A 257 -10.65 30.42 -0.13
C ARG A 257 -9.59 30.80 0.89
N TYR A 258 -9.49 30.07 1.97
CA TYR A 258 -8.55 30.34 3.05
C TYR A 258 -7.53 29.20 3.14
N PHE A 259 -6.26 29.53 3.29
CA PHE A 259 -5.22 28.58 3.62
C PHE A 259 -4.51 28.94 4.91
N SER A 260 -4.14 27.94 5.68
CA SER A 260 -3.46 28.06 6.98
C SER A 260 -1.97 28.47 6.80
N ASN A 261 -1.27 28.68 7.91
CA ASN A 261 0.16 28.99 7.91
C ASN A 261 1.03 27.83 7.38
N ALA A 262 0.56 26.59 7.43
CA ALA A 262 1.25 25.40 6.90
C ALA A 262 0.28 24.55 6.09
N PRO A 263 -0.10 24.99 4.87
CA PRO A 263 -1.16 24.37 4.10
C PRO A 263 -0.69 23.16 3.28
N ILE A 264 0.61 22.91 3.21
CA ILE A 264 1.17 21.82 2.42
C ILE A 264 1.56 20.68 3.33
N ASP A 265 0.93 19.54 3.13
CA ASP A 265 1.34 18.29 3.73
C ASP A 265 2.21 17.51 2.74
N ILE A 266 3.40 17.14 3.16
CA ILE A 266 4.31 16.28 2.43
C ILE A 266 4.27 14.91 3.11
N MET A 267 3.95 13.88 2.36
CA MET A 267 3.94 12.51 2.81
C MET A 267 4.92 11.69 1.97
N VAL A 268 5.81 10.98 2.65
CA VAL A 268 6.73 10.02 2.05
C VAL A 268 6.47 8.66 2.66
N SER A 269 6.01 7.73 1.85
CA SER A 269 5.75 6.35 2.25
C SER A 269 6.85 5.45 1.70
N ALA A 270 7.49 4.70 2.57
CA ALA A 270 8.55 3.76 2.23
C ALA A 270 8.05 2.32 2.37
N GLY A 271 8.49 1.43 1.50
CA GLY A 271 8.12 0.02 1.52
C GLY A 271 9.32 -0.91 1.40
N ALA A 272 9.20 -2.11 2.01
CA ALA A 272 10.18 -3.17 1.95
C ALA A 272 10.12 -3.92 0.60
N GLU A 273 11.13 -4.76 0.37
CA GLU A 273 11.34 -5.49 -0.89
C GLU A 273 10.16 -6.37 -1.28
N GLU A 274 9.55 -7.07 -0.33
CA GLU A 274 8.46 -7.99 -0.62
C GLU A 274 7.22 -7.23 -1.13
N LEU A 275 6.95 -6.04 -0.57
CA LEU A 275 5.86 -5.18 -1.03
C LEU A 275 6.16 -4.62 -2.42
N TYR A 276 7.40 -4.19 -2.67
CA TYR A 276 7.82 -3.69 -3.98
C TYR A 276 7.65 -4.75 -5.07
N ASN A 277 8.18 -5.95 -4.82
CA ASN A 277 8.07 -7.08 -5.76
C ASN A 277 6.60 -7.45 -6.03
N TYR A 278 5.77 -7.47 -4.98
CA TYR A 278 4.34 -7.72 -5.13
C TYR A 278 3.65 -6.66 -6.00
N ILE A 279 3.96 -5.38 -5.81
CA ILE A 279 3.39 -4.28 -6.62
C ILE A 279 3.87 -4.40 -8.07
N GLN A 280 5.17 -4.63 -8.31
CA GLN A 280 5.74 -4.71 -9.67
C GLN A 280 5.12 -5.85 -10.48
N VAL A 281 4.97 -7.02 -9.87
CA VAL A 281 4.39 -8.19 -10.54
C VAL A 281 2.90 -7.96 -10.85
N ASN A 282 2.14 -7.42 -9.89
CA ASN A 282 0.70 -7.17 -10.09
C ASN A 282 0.43 -5.99 -11.04
N ALA A 283 1.31 -4.99 -11.12
CA ALA A 283 1.18 -3.91 -12.11
C ALA A 283 1.27 -4.41 -13.56
N GLN A 284 2.03 -5.47 -13.79
CA GLN A 284 2.17 -6.09 -15.11
C GLN A 284 0.99 -7.00 -15.48
N ALA A 285 0.21 -7.44 -14.51
CA ALA A 285 -0.94 -8.34 -14.70
C ALA A 285 -2.10 -7.72 -15.48
N GLY A 286 -2.14 -6.41 -15.64
CA GLY A 286 -3.11 -5.67 -16.47
C GLY A 286 -2.83 -5.72 -17.98
N GLY A 287 -1.77 -6.37 -18.43
CA GLY A 287 -1.40 -6.51 -19.83
C GLY A 287 -2.10 -7.70 -20.53
N LEU A 288 -1.92 -7.79 -21.87
CA LEU A 288 -2.48 -8.84 -22.73
C LEU A 288 -1.85 -10.25 -22.54
N SER A 289 -1.10 -10.49 -21.47
CA SER A 289 -0.45 -11.78 -21.21
C SER A 289 -1.44 -12.80 -20.64
N GLN A 290 -1.49 -13.99 -21.22
CA GLN A 290 -2.33 -15.11 -20.75
C GLN A 290 -1.85 -15.77 -19.45
N SER A 291 -0.61 -15.50 -19.01
CA SER A 291 -0.08 -15.95 -17.72
C SER A 291 0.27 -14.73 -16.88
N VAL A 292 -0.46 -14.53 -15.81
CA VAL A 292 -0.14 -13.51 -14.80
C VAL A 292 1.01 -14.09 -13.96
N PRO A 293 2.18 -13.43 -13.91
CA PRO A 293 3.21 -13.83 -12.98
C PRO A 293 2.65 -13.67 -11.56
N ASP A 294 2.93 -14.60 -10.68
CA ASP A 294 2.49 -14.56 -9.29
C ASP A 294 3.71 -14.39 -8.38
N TYR A 295 3.62 -13.45 -7.45
CA TYR A 295 4.64 -13.24 -6.44
C TYR A 295 4.07 -13.52 -5.05
N THR A 296 4.77 -14.33 -4.30
CA THR A 296 4.48 -14.57 -2.89
C THR A 296 5.76 -14.75 -2.09
N ASN A 297 5.82 -14.16 -0.88
CA ASN A 297 6.84 -14.48 0.10
C ASN A 297 6.30 -15.39 1.23
N VAL A 298 5.07 -15.92 1.06
CA VAL A 298 4.40 -16.79 2.02
C VAL A 298 4.72 -18.25 1.71
N ARG A 299 5.41 -18.92 2.63
CA ARG A 299 5.65 -20.37 2.56
C ARG A 299 4.41 -21.11 3.02
N GLY A 300 3.91 -22.03 2.21
CA GLY A 300 2.69 -22.80 2.50
C GLY A 300 1.39 -22.07 2.17
N GLY A 301 1.46 -20.95 1.43
CA GLY A 301 0.32 -20.16 1.00
C GLY A 301 0.66 -19.16 -0.09
N TYR A 302 -0.24 -18.23 -0.35
CA TYR A 302 -0.07 -17.12 -1.29
C TYR A 302 -0.20 -15.76 -0.60
N GLY A 303 0.22 -14.71 -1.30
CA GLY A 303 0.07 -13.33 -0.86
C GLY A 303 1.37 -12.70 -0.40
N VAL A 304 1.29 -11.66 0.43
CA VAL A 304 2.45 -10.89 0.86
C VAL A 304 2.38 -10.54 2.35
N PHE A 305 3.50 -10.74 3.03
CA PHE A 305 3.76 -10.21 4.36
C PHE A 305 4.98 -9.33 4.28
N SER A 306 4.81 -8.03 4.49
CA SER A 306 5.87 -7.04 4.29
C SER A 306 5.78 -5.92 5.32
N SER A 307 6.59 -4.89 5.15
CA SER A 307 6.61 -3.70 5.99
C SER A 307 6.52 -2.44 5.16
N ARG A 308 5.85 -1.45 5.71
CA ARG A 308 5.83 -0.08 5.20
C ARG A 308 5.80 0.91 6.36
N VAL A 309 6.17 2.14 6.09
CA VAL A 309 6.01 3.26 7.01
C VAL A 309 5.81 4.54 6.23
N SER A 310 5.05 5.47 6.78
CA SER A 310 4.88 6.80 6.19
C SER A 310 5.33 7.87 7.17
N VAL A 311 6.15 8.80 6.70
CA VAL A 311 6.50 10.02 7.40
C VAL A 311 5.79 11.20 6.77
N PHE A 312 5.51 12.21 7.59
CA PHE A 312 4.59 13.25 7.27
C PHE A 312 5.08 14.59 7.86
N LYS A 313 4.95 15.65 7.09
CA LYS A 313 5.32 16.98 7.54
C LYS A 313 4.47 18.04 6.88
N SER A 314 3.78 18.85 7.70
CA SER A 314 3.11 20.06 7.24
C SER A 314 4.12 21.20 7.15
N VAL A 315 4.12 21.93 6.04
CA VAL A 315 5.06 23.02 5.81
C VAL A 315 4.34 24.27 5.27
N PRO A 316 4.86 25.48 5.59
CA PRO A 316 4.39 26.73 5.02
C PRO A 316 4.72 26.81 3.52
N LEU A 317 4.00 27.66 2.82
CA LEU A 317 4.40 28.16 1.51
C LEU A 317 5.54 29.18 1.67
N SER A 318 6.46 29.23 0.71
CA SER A 318 7.43 30.32 0.62
C SER A 318 6.72 31.65 0.37
N SER A 319 7.32 32.76 0.79
CA SER A 319 6.74 34.11 0.60
C SER A 319 6.39 34.39 -0.87
N LYS A 320 7.23 33.91 -1.80
CA LYS A 320 6.97 34.08 -3.23
C LYS A 320 5.79 33.22 -3.70
N ALA A 321 5.65 32.00 -3.21
CA ALA A 321 4.51 31.14 -3.52
C ALA A 321 3.19 31.72 -2.97
N ILE A 322 3.22 32.34 -1.77
CA ILE A 322 2.08 33.06 -1.19
C ILE A 322 1.70 34.22 -2.10
N THR A 323 2.66 35.08 -2.50
CA THR A 323 2.40 36.25 -3.35
C THR A 323 1.80 35.83 -4.68
N ASP A 324 2.32 34.77 -5.31
CA ASP A 324 1.81 34.26 -6.57
C ASP A 324 0.40 33.69 -6.44
N LEU A 325 0.16 32.90 -5.40
CA LEU A 325 -1.17 32.31 -5.12
C LEU A 325 -2.24 33.40 -4.87
N LEU A 326 -1.89 34.42 -4.09
CA LEU A 326 -2.78 35.54 -3.80
C LEU A 326 -3.03 36.44 -5.01
N GLY A 327 -2.09 36.50 -5.95
CA GLY A 327 -2.24 37.26 -7.21
C GLY A 327 -3.13 36.60 -8.25
N ARG A 328 -3.49 35.34 -8.09
CA ARG A 328 -4.35 34.61 -9.02
C ARG A 328 -5.83 34.91 -8.79
N PRO A 329 -6.66 34.81 -9.84
CA PRO A 329 -8.12 35.11 -9.73
C PRO A 329 -8.90 33.94 -9.08
N TRP A 330 -8.32 33.33 -8.04
CA TRP A 330 -8.91 32.15 -7.37
C TRP A 330 -9.48 32.46 -5.98
N GLY A 331 -9.46 33.74 -5.55
CA GLY A 331 -10.05 34.18 -4.30
C GLY A 331 -9.33 33.67 -3.03
N PHE A 332 -8.06 33.28 -3.14
CA PHE A 332 -7.31 32.85 -1.97
C PHE A 332 -6.97 34.00 -1.02
N ARG A 333 -7.00 33.69 0.26
CA ARG A 333 -6.55 34.53 1.37
C ARG A 333 -5.83 33.68 2.39
N GLN A 334 -4.84 34.24 3.04
CA GLN A 334 -4.19 33.59 4.18
C GLN A 334 -5.08 33.75 5.42
N GLU A 335 -5.29 32.68 6.18
CA GLU A 335 -5.96 32.76 7.48
C GLU A 335 -5.14 33.67 8.39
N GLN A 336 -5.81 34.58 9.07
CA GLN A 336 -5.18 35.36 10.14
C GLN A 336 -5.02 34.46 11.35
N PRO A 337 -3.89 34.55 12.09
CA PRO A 337 -3.62 33.74 13.28
C PRO A 337 -4.63 33.95 14.39
#